data_b2dc262ae4412ba71391d8b200c690b3
#
_entry.id   b2dc262ae4412ba71391d8b200c690b3
#
_cell.length_a   1.000
_cell.length_b   1.000
_cell.length_c   1.000
_cell.angle_alpha   90.00
_cell.angle_beta   90.00
_cell.angle_gamma   90.00
#
_symmetry.space_group_name_H-M   'P 1'
#
loop_
_entity.id
_entity.type
_entity.pdbx_description
1 polymer ?
#
loop_
_entity_poly.entity_id
_entity_poly.type
_entity_poly.pdbx_seq_one_letter_code
_entity_poly.pdbx_strand_id
1 'polypeptide(L)'
;MENKQARPQLSFTEAVKSTWQNITNFKGRARRSELWWSFLVYVAVSAIGSSLLGGNFMLSLAFSIAMYVWIAAVTVRRLQDNGHSAIWVFASILAGIASSVFMSSSGDLDLISAINVTPSDIIEVVTKPVYIVLGALSTICNLMILIFCLQDSDPLPNKYGESPKYS
;
A
#
# COMPACT_ATOMS: atom_id res chain seq x y z
N MET A 1 11.02 -35.20 7.67
CA MET A 1 10.52 -33.91 7.15
C MET A 1 9.03 -34.10 6.93
N GLU A 2 8.21 -33.42 7.72
CA GLU A 2 6.76 -33.49 7.58
C GLU A 2 6.36 -32.90 6.25
N ASN A 3 5.61 -33.64 5.45
CA ASN A 3 5.23 -33.24 4.09
C ASN A 3 4.07 -32.23 4.23
N LYS A 4 4.38 -30.96 4.49
CA LYS A 4 3.38 -29.90 4.68
C LYS A 4 2.64 -29.69 3.36
N GLN A 5 1.36 -30.03 3.34
CA GLN A 5 0.51 -29.83 2.17
C GLN A 5 0.06 -28.37 2.07
N ALA A 6 0.08 -27.83 0.85
CA ALA A 6 -0.44 -26.49 0.60
C ALA A 6 -1.98 -26.48 0.68
N ARG A 7 -2.53 -25.64 1.53
CA ARG A 7 -3.99 -25.42 1.61
C ARG A 7 -4.50 -24.79 0.31
N PRO A 8 -5.75 -25.03 -0.10
CA PRO A 8 -6.37 -24.36 -1.24
C PRO A 8 -6.26 -22.85 -1.16
N GLN A 9 -6.27 -22.15 -2.29
CA GLN A 9 -6.29 -20.69 -2.31
C GLN A 9 -7.59 -20.18 -1.66
N LEU A 10 -7.50 -19.02 -0.99
CA LEU A 10 -8.70 -18.37 -0.46
C LEU A 10 -9.60 -17.92 -1.63
N SER A 11 -10.88 -18.19 -1.49
CA SER A 11 -11.89 -17.59 -2.35
C SER A 11 -11.95 -16.07 -2.15
N PHE A 12 -12.57 -15.36 -3.09
CA PHE A 12 -12.77 -13.91 -2.98
C PHE A 12 -13.39 -13.51 -1.64
N THR A 13 -14.48 -14.16 -1.27
CA THR A 13 -15.24 -13.85 -0.04
C THR A 13 -14.40 -14.09 1.22
N GLU A 14 -13.69 -15.21 1.28
CA GLU A 14 -12.82 -15.54 2.42
C GLU A 14 -11.66 -14.56 2.54
N ALA A 15 -11.04 -14.17 1.42
CA ALA A 15 -9.94 -13.23 1.39
C ALA A 15 -10.36 -11.85 1.90
N VAL A 16 -11.47 -11.31 1.38
CA VAL A 16 -12.00 -10.00 1.80
C VAL A 16 -12.44 -10.03 3.26
N LYS A 17 -13.10 -11.10 3.71
CA LYS A 17 -13.49 -11.27 5.11
C LYS A 17 -12.29 -11.32 6.04
N SER A 18 -11.24 -12.07 5.67
CA SER A 18 -9.98 -12.15 6.44
C SER A 18 -9.34 -10.78 6.58
N THR A 19 -9.23 -10.03 5.48
CA THR A 19 -8.64 -8.68 5.50
C THR A 19 -9.49 -7.71 6.31
N TRP A 20 -10.82 -7.78 6.21
CA TRP A 20 -11.72 -6.94 6.99
C TRP A 20 -11.59 -7.18 8.50
N GLN A 21 -11.51 -8.44 8.91
CA GLN A 21 -11.30 -8.81 10.32
C GLN A 21 -9.94 -8.38 10.86
N ASN A 22 -8.98 -8.11 9.98
CA ASN A 22 -7.60 -7.74 10.31
C ASN A 22 -7.22 -6.33 9.79
N ILE A 23 -8.19 -5.44 9.67
CA ILE A 23 -8.02 -4.12 9.03
C ILE A 23 -6.93 -3.25 9.68
N THR A 24 -6.73 -3.38 10.98
CA THR A 24 -5.70 -2.66 11.74
C THR A 24 -4.60 -3.59 12.28
N ASN A 25 -4.63 -4.86 11.89
CA ASN A 25 -3.64 -5.83 12.34
C ASN A 25 -2.42 -5.84 11.40
N PHE A 26 -1.32 -5.27 11.87
CA PHE A 26 -0.03 -5.23 11.16
C PHE A 26 0.91 -6.37 11.55
N LYS A 27 0.44 -7.36 12.32
CA LYS A 27 1.23 -8.52 12.77
C LYS A 27 0.69 -9.80 12.14
N GLY A 28 1.59 -10.77 11.93
CA GLY A 28 1.22 -12.07 11.37
C GLY A 28 1.54 -12.20 9.90
N ARG A 29 0.91 -13.16 9.23
CA ARG A 29 1.21 -13.51 7.84
C ARG A 29 -0.07 -13.52 7.00
N ALA A 30 0.02 -13.05 5.76
CA ALA A 30 -1.09 -13.03 4.80
C ALA A 30 -0.72 -13.78 3.51
N ARG A 31 -1.69 -14.48 2.93
CA ARG A 31 -1.53 -15.20 1.66
C ARG A 31 -1.57 -14.25 0.47
N ARG A 32 -0.98 -14.67 -0.68
CA ARG A 32 -1.09 -13.90 -1.94
C ARG A 32 -2.53 -13.63 -2.35
N SER A 33 -3.41 -14.65 -2.25
CA SER A 33 -4.83 -14.49 -2.59
C SER A 33 -5.53 -13.45 -1.70
N GLU A 34 -5.19 -13.39 -0.40
CA GLU A 34 -5.72 -12.37 0.51
C GLU A 34 -5.33 -10.96 0.06
N LEU A 35 -4.05 -10.73 -0.27
CA LEU A 35 -3.57 -9.44 -0.76
C LEU A 35 -4.24 -9.04 -2.08
N TRP A 36 -4.22 -9.92 -3.10
CA TRP A 36 -4.67 -9.54 -4.43
C TRP A 36 -6.17 -9.29 -4.53
N TRP A 37 -6.99 -10.10 -3.83
CA TRP A 37 -8.42 -9.85 -3.76
C TRP A 37 -8.72 -8.56 -3.00
N SER A 38 -8.00 -8.29 -1.91
CA SER A 38 -8.15 -7.04 -1.16
C SER A 38 -7.71 -5.82 -1.95
N PHE A 39 -6.64 -5.95 -2.74
CA PHE A 39 -6.18 -4.90 -3.63
C PHE A 39 -7.22 -4.56 -4.72
N LEU A 40 -7.86 -5.57 -5.30
CA LEU A 40 -8.93 -5.37 -6.28
C LEU A 40 -10.11 -4.61 -5.65
N VAL A 41 -10.53 -5.01 -4.44
CA VAL A 41 -11.59 -4.29 -3.70
C VAL A 41 -11.14 -2.87 -3.35
N TYR A 42 -9.90 -2.69 -2.91
CA TYR A 42 -9.33 -1.37 -2.62
C TYR A 42 -9.43 -0.44 -3.84
N VAL A 43 -9.02 -0.88 -5.01
CA VAL A 43 -9.08 -0.08 -6.25
C VAL A 43 -10.53 0.28 -6.58
N ALA A 44 -11.44 -0.71 -6.57
CA ALA A 44 -12.85 -0.48 -6.89
C ALA A 44 -13.53 0.49 -5.91
N VAL A 45 -13.36 0.26 -4.61
CA VAL A 45 -13.98 1.08 -3.55
C VAL A 45 -13.36 2.48 -3.52
N SER A 46 -12.05 2.61 -3.73
CA SER A 46 -11.38 3.92 -3.79
C SER A 46 -11.85 4.75 -4.99
N ALA A 47 -12.01 4.13 -6.15
CA ALA A 47 -12.51 4.82 -7.34
C ALA A 47 -13.95 5.33 -7.14
N ILE A 48 -14.84 4.50 -6.59
CA ILE A 48 -16.22 4.89 -6.29
C ILE A 48 -16.25 5.96 -5.19
N GLY A 49 -15.52 5.75 -4.10
CA GLY A 49 -15.48 6.66 -2.96
C GLY A 49 -14.97 8.05 -3.34
N SER A 50 -13.89 8.12 -4.14
CA SER A 50 -13.36 9.40 -4.61
C SER A 50 -14.37 10.17 -5.47
N SER A 51 -15.13 9.48 -6.32
CA SER A 51 -16.17 10.10 -7.14
C SER A 51 -17.35 10.64 -6.30
N LEU A 52 -17.74 9.90 -5.25
CA LEU A 52 -18.88 10.28 -4.41
C LEU A 52 -18.54 11.35 -3.35
N LEU A 53 -17.32 11.31 -2.84
CA LEU A 53 -16.88 12.15 -1.70
C LEU A 53 -16.05 13.36 -2.13
N GLY A 54 -15.69 13.48 -3.42
CA GLY A 54 -14.80 14.51 -3.94
C GLY A 54 -15.26 15.96 -3.69
N GLY A 55 -16.55 16.17 -3.41
CA GLY A 55 -17.09 17.47 -3.02
C GLY A 55 -16.86 17.87 -1.55
N ASN A 56 -16.40 16.96 -0.71
CA ASN A 56 -16.15 17.23 0.71
C ASN A 56 -14.75 16.79 1.11
N PHE A 57 -13.86 17.76 1.30
CA PHE A 57 -12.45 17.51 1.60
C PHE A 57 -12.25 16.63 2.84
N MET A 58 -12.92 16.90 3.95
CA MET A 58 -12.74 16.16 5.20
C MET A 58 -13.20 14.71 5.08
N LEU A 59 -14.34 14.47 4.41
CA LEU A 59 -14.82 13.11 4.18
C LEU A 59 -13.92 12.34 3.23
N SER A 60 -13.45 12.97 2.16
CA SER A 60 -12.47 12.37 1.23
C SER A 60 -11.17 12.00 1.91
N LEU A 61 -10.66 12.88 2.78
CA LEU A 61 -9.43 12.65 3.53
C LEU A 61 -9.60 11.46 4.51
N ALA A 62 -10.67 11.47 5.32
CA ALA A 62 -10.95 10.38 6.26
C ALA A 62 -11.11 9.03 5.54
N PHE A 63 -11.85 9.02 4.44
CA PHE A 63 -12.02 7.83 3.59
C PHE A 63 -10.68 7.33 3.04
N SER A 64 -9.86 8.21 2.49
CA SER A 64 -8.56 7.86 1.93
C SER A 64 -7.62 7.28 2.99
N ILE A 65 -7.60 7.84 4.19
CA ILE A 65 -6.82 7.32 5.32
C ILE A 65 -7.30 5.92 5.70
N ALA A 66 -8.61 5.70 5.83
CA ALA A 66 -9.17 4.39 6.18
C ALA A 66 -8.81 3.33 5.13
N MET A 67 -8.96 3.65 3.85
CA MET A 67 -8.62 2.76 2.74
C MET A 67 -7.12 2.46 2.70
N TYR A 68 -6.29 3.46 2.99
CA TYR A 68 -4.84 3.29 3.02
C TYR A 68 -4.39 2.40 4.18
N VAL A 69 -4.95 2.57 5.37
CA VAL A 69 -4.67 1.70 6.53
C VAL A 69 -5.05 0.26 6.21
N TRP A 70 -6.20 0.04 5.58
CA TRP A 70 -6.65 -1.29 5.20
C TRP A 70 -5.66 -2.01 4.28
N ILE A 71 -5.28 -1.38 3.16
CA ILE A 71 -4.37 -2.01 2.21
C ILE A 71 -2.95 -2.14 2.79
N ALA A 72 -2.49 -1.18 3.59
CA ALA A 72 -1.19 -1.23 4.25
C ALA A 72 -1.10 -2.40 5.23
N ALA A 73 -2.15 -2.69 6.01
CA ALA A 73 -2.15 -3.79 6.97
C ALA A 73 -1.99 -5.15 6.29
N VAL A 74 -2.73 -5.42 5.22
CA VAL A 74 -2.57 -6.69 4.48
C VAL A 74 -1.23 -6.77 3.75
N THR A 75 -0.73 -5.65 3.21
CA THR A 75 0.58 -5.59 2.54
C THR A 75 1.72 -5.89 3.53
N VAL A 76 1.70 -5.29 4.71
CA VAL A 76 2.68 -5.58 5.77
C VAL A 76 2.66 -7.05 6.15
N ARG A 77 1.48 -7.64 6.39
CA ARG A 77 1.36 -9.08 6.71
C ARG A 77 1.84 -9.96 5.55
N ARG A 78 1.71 -9.49 4.31
CA ARG A 78 2.22 -10.22 3.14
C ARG A 78 3.75 -10.19 3.07
N LEU A 79 4.40 -9.05 3.35
CA LEU A 79 5.86 -8.98 3.46
C LEU A 79 6.37 -9.91 4.58
N GLN A 80 5.70 -9.90 5.72
CA GLN A 80 6.01 -10.75 6.87
C GLN A 80 5.85 -12.25 6.55
N ASP A 81 4.98 -12.61 5.62
CA ASP A 81 4.80 -13.99 5.17
C ASP A 81 6.07 -14.57 4.52
N ASN A 82 6.85 -13.74 3.86
CA ASN A 82 8.14 -14.08 3.26
C ASN A 82 9.34 -13.70 4.16
N GLY A 83 9.11 -13.41 5.45
CA GLY A 83 10.17 -13.04 6.41
C GLY A 83 10.68 -11.62 6.27
N HIS A 84 10.14 -10.81 5.33
CA HIS A 84 10.58 -9.44 5.10
C HIS A 84 10.01 -8.47 6.13
N SER A 85 10.72 -7.35 6.32
CA SER A 85 10.31 -6.30 7.26
C SER A 85 9.26 -5.38 6.66
N ALA A 86 8.37 -4.87 7.50
CA ALA A 86 7.42 -3.81 7.15
C ALA A 86 8.07 -2.45 6.81
N ILE A 87 9.39 -2.31 7.00
CA ILE A 87 10.11 -1.05 6.79
C ILE A 87 9.90 -0.47 5.39
N TRP A 88 9.79 -1.33 4.38
CA TRP A 88 9.54 -0.92 2.99
C TRP A 88 8.22 -0.16 2.83
N VAL A 89 7.16 -0.66 3.48
CA VAL A 89 5.84 -0.01 3.46
C VAL A 89 5.90 1.33 4.18
N PHE A 90 6.46 1.35 5.38
CA PHE A 90 6.56 2.59 6.16
C PHE A 90 7.48 3.62 5.53
N ALA A 91 8.59 3.21 4.91
CA ALA A 91 9.48 4.12 4.17
C ALA A 91 8.78 4.75 2.96
N SER A 92 7.99 3.97 2.21
CA SER A 92 7.19 4.50 1.10
C SER A 92 6.13 5.50 1.58
N ILE A 93 5.44 5.19 2.69
CA ILE A 93 4.48 6.10 3.32
C ILE A 93 5.14 7.41 3.74
N LEU A 94 6.27 7.33 4.44
CA LEU A 94 6.99 8.51 4.92
C LEU A 94 7.50 9.38 3.77
N ALA A 95 8.01 8.77 2.70
CA ALA A 95 8.42 9.49 1.50
C ALA A 95 7.24 10.23 0.84
N GLY A 96 6.07 9.59 0.77
CA GLY A 96 4.85 10.21 0.26
C GLY A 96 4.37 11.37 1.13
N ILE A 97 4.34 11.21 2.45
CA ILE A 97 3.98 12.27 3.40
C ILE A 97 4.98 13.44 3.29
N ALA A 98 6.28 13.16 3.27
CA ALA A 98 7.31 14.18 3.13
C ALA A 98 7.16 14.98 1.83
N SER A 99 6.88 14.30 0.71
CA SER A 99 6.60 14.96 -0.57
C SER A 99 5.38 15.87 -0.49
N SER A 100 4.29 15.40 0.12
CA SER A 100 3.04 16.17 0.25
C SER A 100 3.23 17.41 1.15
N VAL A 101 3.92 17.25 2.28
CA VAL A 101 4.21 18.35 3.20
C VAL A 101 5.11 19.39 2.52
N PHE A 102 6.15 18.94 1.82
CA PHE A 102 7.04 19.85 1.11
C PHE A 102 6.30 20.62 0.00
N MET A 103 5.48 19.91 -0.80
CA MET A 103 4.68 20.50 -1.87
C MET A 103 3.71 21.57 -1.36
N SER A 104 3.08 21.32 -0.21
CA SER A 104 2.19 22.29 0.43
C SER A 104 2.95 23.50 1.02
N SER A 105 4.12 23.27 1.62
CA SER A 105 4.87 24.33 2.27
C SER A 105 5.67 25.23 1.30
N SER A 106 6.04 24.70 0.14
CA SER A 106 6.79 25.45 -0.89
C SER A 106 5.89 26.26 -1.84
N GLY A 107 4.56 26.11 -1.75
CA GLY A 107 3.64 26.73 -2.70
C GLY A 107 3.53 25.99 -4.04
N ASP A 108 4.25 24.88 -4.21
CA ASP A 108 4.22 24.08 -5.44
C ASP A 108 2.85 23.46 -5.70
N LEU A 109 2.11 23.16 -4.62
CA LEU A 109 0.73 22.67 -4.74
C LEU A 109 -0.20 23.71 -5.38
N ASP A 110 -0.07 24.96 -4.97
CA ASP A 110 -0.88 26.06 -5.53
C ASP A 110 -0.53 26.30 -6.98
N LEU A 111 0.77 26.23 -7.33
CA LEU A 111 1.24 26.36 -8.71
C LEU A 111 0.66 25.26 -9.62
N ILE A 112 0.73 23.98 -9.20
CA ILE A 112 0.23 22.85 -10.01
C ILE A 112 -1.30 22.83 -10.09
N SER A 113 -1.99 23.31 -9.07
CA SER A 113 -3.46 23.37 -9.03
C SER A 113 -4.06 24.61 -9.72
N ALA A 114 -3.24 25.53 -10.19
CA ALA A 114 -3.70 26.73 -10.89
C ALA A 114 -4.44 26.40 -12.17
N ILE A 115 -5.47 27.18 -12.50
CA ILE A 115 -6.31 26.97 -13.69
C ILE A 115 -5.49 27.05 -15.00
N ASN A 116 -4.43 27.85 -15.02
CA ASN A 116 -3.60 28.09 -16.19
C ASN A 116 -2.21 27.43 -16.09
N VAL A 117 -2.09 26.31 -15.36
CA VAL A 117 -0.83 25.60 -15.25
C VAL A 117 -0.31 25.15 -16.62
N THR A 118 0.95 25.42 -16.90
CA THR A 118 1.61 25.00 -18.14
C THR A 118 2.44 23.75 -17.95
N PRO A 119 2.75 22.97 -19.01
CA PRO A 119 3.68 21.86 -18.91
C PRO A 119 5.05 22.22 -18.35
N SER A 120 5.53 23.45 -18.62
CA SER A 120 6.80 23.96 -18.07
C SER A 120 6.75 24.12 -16.55
N ASP A 121 5.65 24.59 -16.00
CA ASP A 121 5.47 24.75 -14.55
C ASP A 121 5.51 23.39 -13.85
N ILE A 122 4.85 22.40 -14.44
CA ILE A 122 4.88 21.02 -13.92
C ILE A 122 6.30 20.47 -13.96
N ILE A 123 7.02 20.65 -15.06
CA ILE A 123 8.40 20.18 -15.22
C ILE A 123 9.30 20.86 -14.19
N GLU A 124 9.16 22.17 -13.99
CA GLU A 124 9.93 22.91 -12.98
C GLU A 124 9.76 22.32 -11.59
N VAL A 125 8.52 22.03 -11.17
CA VAL A 125 8.23 21.44 -9.87
C VAL A 125 8.80 20.04 -9.76
N VAL A 126 8.49 19.12 -10.69
CA VAL A 126 8.88 17.72 -10.57
C VAL A 126 10.39 17.49 -10.71
N THR A 127 11.12 18.43 -11.33
CA THR A 127 12.59 18.37 -11.44
C THR A 127 13.33 18.93 -10.23
N LYS A 128 12.64 19.49 -9.24
CA LYS A 128 13.30 19.90 -7.99
C LYS A 128 13.96 18.70 -7.32
N PRO A 129 15.20 18.82 -6.85
CA PRO A 129 15.96 17.68 -6.31
C PRO A 129 15.24 16.91 -5.20
N VAL A 130 14.46 17.60 -4.38
CA VAL A 130 13.69 16.97 -3.29
C VAL A 130 12.64 15.98 -3.82
N TYR A 131 11.92 16.32 -4.89
CA TYR A 131 10.91 15.41 -5.47
C TYR A 131 11.57 14.26 -6.22
N ILE A 132 12.72 14.49 -6.87
CA ILE A 132 13.47 13.42 -7.50
C ILE A 132 13.95 12.40 -6.46
N VAL A 133 14.52 12.86 -5.34
CA VAL A 133 15.02 11.98 -4.27
C VAL A 133 13.87 11.22 -3.58
N LEU A 134 12.81 11.91 -3.18
CA LEU A 134 11.67 11.29 -2.51
C LEU A 134 10.90 10.37 -3.46
N GLY A 135 10.75 10.76 -4.71
CA GLY A 135 10.13 9.95 -5.75
C GLY A 135 10.92 8.68 -6.08
N ALA A 136 12.25 8.80 -6.20
CA ALA A 136 13.13 7.64 -6.39
C ALA A 136 13.05 6.68 -5.20
N LEU A 137 13.12 7.21 -3.97
CA LEU A 137 12.99 6.40 -2.75
C LEU A 137 11.64 5.67 -2.71
N SER A 138 10.55 6.38 -2.94
CA SER A 138 9.20 5.79 -2.99
C SER A 138 9.09 4.72 -4.07
N THR A 139 9.61 4.97 -5.26
CA THR A 139 9.60 4.02 -6.37
C THR A 139 10.37 2.76 -6.04
N ILE A 140 11.57 2.88 -5.48
CA ILE A 140 12.38 1.72 -5.05
C ILE A 140 11.62 0.92 -3.98
N CYS A 141 11.07 1.58 -2.97
CA CYS A 141 10.29 0.89 -1.92
C CYS A 141 9.08 0.16 -2.50
N ASN A 142 8.32 0.79 -3.40
CA ASN A 142 7.14 0.16 -4.01
C ASN A 142 7.51 -1.01 -4.93
N LEU A 143 8.61 -0.93 -5.68
CA LEU A 143 9.13 -2.06 -6.47
C LEU A 143 9.54 -3.23 -5.57
N MET A 144 10.23 -2.96 -4.46
CA MET A 144 10.60 -4.00 -3.49
C MET A 144 9.35 -4.65 -2.86
N ILE A 145 8.36 -3.84 -2.48
CA ILE A 145 7.07 -4.35 -1.98
C ILE A 145 6.42 -5.26 -3.02
N LEU A 146 6.35 -4.84 -4.28
CA LEU A 146 5.76 -5.62 -5.36
C LEU A 146 6.49 -6.96 -5.53
N ILE A 147 7.84 -6.96 -5.59
CA ILE A 147 8.65 -8.16 -5.73
C ILE A 147 8.36 -9.13 -4.56
N PHE A 148 8.37 -8.66 -3.33
CA PHE A 148 8.10 -9.49 -2.14
C PHE A 148 6.65 -10.00 -2.12
N CYS A 149 5.70 -9.21 -2.57
CA CYS A 149 4.29 -9.65 -2.67
C CYS A 149 4.06 -10.73 -3.73
N LEU A 150 4.90 -10.78 -4.78
CA LEU A 150 4.84 -11.80 -5.84
C LEU A 150 5.53 -13.13 -5.43
N GLN A 151 6.47 -13.11 -4.51
CA GLN A 151 7.14 -14.33 -4.03
C GLN A 151 6.14 -15.30 -3.41
N ASP A 152 6.45 -16.59 -3.36
CA ASP A 152 5.60 -17.56 -2.68
C ASP A 152 5.75 -17.46 -1.15
N SER A 153 4.79 -18.01 -0.41
CA SER A 153 4.83 -18.06 1.06
C SER A 153 5.97 -18.97 1.54
N ASP A 154 6.68 -18.53 2.57
CA ASP A 154 7.64 -19.39 3.24
C ASP A 154 6.90 -20.58 3.89
N PRO A 155 7.27 -21.83 3.57
CA PRO A 155 6.62 -23.00 4.13
C PRO A 155 6.92 -23.22 5.63
N LEU A 156 8.03 -22.66 6.11
CA LEU A 156 8.44 -22.81 7.51
C LEU A 156 7.83 -21.69 8.37
N PRO A 157 7.65 -21.96 9.68
CA PRO A 157 7.40 -20.90 10.66
C PRO A 157 8.51 -19.87 10.62
N ASN A 158 8.17 -18.59 10.68
CA ASN A 158 9.12 -17.51 10.79
C ASN A 158 8.82 -16.65 12.03
N LYS A 159 9.61 -15.61 12.27
CA LYS A 159 9.44 -14.70 13.42
C LYS A 159 8.05 -14.03 13.51
N TYR A 160 7.23 -14.13 12.47
CA TYR A 160 5.88 -13.56 12.42
C TYR A 160 4.77 -14.60 12.58
N GLY A 161 5.12 -15.89 12.70
CA GLY A 161 4.18 -16.98 12.97
C GLY A 161 4.23 -18.14 11.96
N GLU A 162 3.23 -19.00 12.07
CA GLU A 162 3.03 -20.16 11.20
C GLU A 162 2.63 -19.75 9.77
N SER A 163 2.96 -20.61 8.80
CA SER A 163 2.58 -20.36 7.41
C SER A 163 1.06 -20.44 7.22
N PRO A 164 0.41 -19.44 6.67
CA PRO A 164 -1.01 -19.52 6.39
C PRO A 164 -1.34 -20.41 5.19
N LYS A 165 -0.34 -20.73 4.37
CA LYS A 165 -0.46 -21.56 3.17
C LYS A 165 -0.17 -23.03 3.43
N TYR A 166 0.73 -23.32 4.32
CA TYR A 166 1.21 -24.69 4.59
C TYR A 166 0.83 -25.10 6.03
N SER A 167 0.29 -26.29 6.17
CA SER A 167 -0.08 -26.88 7.48
C SER A 167 0.39 -28.30 7.57
#